data_1ae7dafe7706ef135f1dd6af1afa3ab1
#
_entry.id   1ae7dafe7706ef135f1dd6af1afa3ab1
#
_cell.length_a   1.000
_cell.length_b   1.000
_cell.length_c   1.000
_cell.angle_alpha   90.00
_cell.angle_beta   90.00
_cell.angle_gamma   90.00
#
_symmetry.space_group_name_H-M   'P 1'
#
loop_
_entity.id
_entity.type
_entity.pdbx_description
1 polymer ?
#
loop_
_entity_poly.entity_id
_entity_poly.type
_entity_poly.pdbx_seq_one_letter_code
_entity_poly.pdbx_strand_id
1 'polypeptide(L)'
;MPDSEKYIIDIRPEAWSEISKIADKHLSLVGSVSAKKITDQLLNDIEMLATQPFMGMECQEYMLMSEHYLRIVSGVYLCFYRVIGNTVYIYHIVDGRTNYTRLFKKKR
;
A
#
# COMPACT_ATOMS: atom_id res chain seq x y z
N MET A 1 27.09 12.24 7.16
CA MET A 1 26.18 11.55 7.68
C MET A 1 25.94 10.36 7.04
N PRO A 2 26.00 9.43 7.68
CA PRO A 2 25.71 8.28 7.03
C PRO A 2 24.40 8.52 6.50
N ASP A 3 24.27 8.18 5.35
CA ASP A 3 23.07 8.22 4.86
C ASP A 3 22.20 7.56 5.71
N SER A 4 21.11 8.08 5.94
CA SER A 4 20.15 7.39 6.63
C SER A 4 19.94 6.10 6.00
N GLU A 5 19.96 5.09 6.77
CA GLU A 5 19.69 3.79 6.28
C GLU A 5 18.28 3.75 5.77
N LYS A 6 18.10 3.09 4.64
CA LYS A 6 16.78 2.89 4.12
C LYS A 6 16.09 1.79 4.87
N TYR A 7 14.78 1.96 5.04
CA TYR A 7 13.95 0.90 5.60
C TYR A 7 13.75 -0.17 4.54
N ILE A 8 13.54 -1.38 5.02
CA ILE A 8 13.25 -2.51 4.14
C ILE A 8 11.76 -2.45 3.78
N ILE A 9 11.44 -2.67 2.53
CA ILE A 9 10.05 -2.72 2.09
C ILE A 9 9.67 -4.18 1.91
N ASP A 10 8.66 -4.62 2.66
CA ASP A 10 8.15 -5.99 2.58
C ASP A 10 6.70 -5.90 2.12
N ILE A 11 6.46 -6.20 0.85
CA ILE A 11 5.11 -6.22 0.31
C ILE A 11 4.55 -7.59 0.58
N ARG A 12 3.53 -7.65 1.44
CA ARG A 12 2.95 -8.93 1.84
C ARG A 12 2.25 -9.61 0.66
N PRO A 13 2.10 -10.93 0.72
CA PRO A 13 1.49 -11.65 -0.40
C PRO A 13 0.12 -11.14 -0.81
N GLU A 14 -0.70 -10.76 0.17
CA GLU A 14 -2.03 -10.21 -0.13
C GLU A 14 -1.94 -8.93 -0.93
N ALA A 15 -0.97 -8.07 -0.58
CA ALA A 15 -0.79 -6.82 -1.31
C ALA A 15 -0.28 -7.08 -2.72
N TRP A 16 0.62 -8.04 -2.89
CA TRP A 16 1.09 -8.41 -4.22
C TRP A 16 -0.07 -8.91 -5.08
N SER A 17 -0.94 -9.73 -4.49
CA SER A 17 -2.12 -10.22 -5.19
C SER A 17 -3.02 -9.06 -5.62
N GLU A 18 -3.17 -8.07 -4.76
CA GLU A 18 -4.00 -6.91 -5.09
C GLU A 18 -3.39 -6.07 -6.19
N ILE A 19 -2.07 -5.90 -6.18
CA ILE A 19 -1.38 -5.18 -7.25
C ILE A 19 -1.60 -5.90 -8.58
N SER A 20 -1.48 -7.24 -8.58
CA SER A 20 -1.70 -8.02 -9.79
C SER A 20 -3.12 -7.85 -10.32
N LYS A 21 -4.11 -7.85 -9.42
CA LYS A 21 -5.50 -7.67 -9.85
C LYS A 21 -5.75 -6.28 -10.41
N ILE A 22 -5.12 -5.27 -9.83
CA ILE A 22 -5.22 -3.90 -10.35
C ILE A 22 -4.63 -3.84 -11.75
N ALA A 23 -3.47 -4.46 -11.95
CA ALA A 23 -2.82 -4.48 -13.26
C ALA A 23 -3.70 -5.19 -14.28
N ASP A 24 -4.26 -6.33 -13.91
CA ASP A 24 -5.13 -7.10 -14.81
C ASP A 24 -6.37 -6.33 -15.18
N LYS A 25 -6.96 -5.63 -14.23
CA LYS A 25 -8.14 -4.84 -14.48
C LYS A 25 -7.85 -3.72 -15.48
N HIS A 26 -6.75 -3.02 -15.28
CA HIS A 26 -6.38 -1.95 -16.22
C HIS A 26 -6.01 -2.47 -17.58
N LEU A 27 -5.35 -3.62 -17.62
CA LEU A 27 -5.02 -4.26 -18.89
C LEU A 27 -6.27 -4.58 -19.67
N SER A 28 -7.27 -5.14 -19.02
CA SER A 28 -8.52 -5.52 -19.69
C SER A 28 -9.36 -4.34 -20.11
N LEU A 29 -9.44 -3.30 -19.26
CA LEU A 29 -10.36 -2.20 -19.50
C LEU A 29 -9.76 -1.07 -20.31
N VAL A 30 -8.46 -0.87 -20.21
CA VAL A 30 -7.82 0.32 -20.82
C VAL A 30 -6.68 -0.07 -21.76
N GLY A 31 -5.86 -1.04 -21.38
CA GLY A 31 -4.76 -1.51 -22.20
C GLY A 31 -3.45 -1.58 -21.48
N SER A 32 -2.43 -2.08 -22.16
CA SER A 32 -1.15 -2.40 -21.53
C SER A 32 -0.39 -1.16 -21.06
N VAL A 33 -0.52 -0.05 -21.78
CA VAL A 33 0.16 1.18 -21.40
C VAL A 33 -0.38 1.70 -20.08
N SER A 34 -1.71 1.68 -19.92
CA SER A 34 -2.33 2.13 -18.70
C SER A 34 -1.99 1.19 -17.53
N ALA A 35 -2.02 -0.12 -17.79
CA ALA A 35 -1.70 -1.10 -16.74
C ALA A 35 -0.28 -0.87 -16.22
N LYS A 36 0.67 -0.68 -17.12
CA LYS A 36 2.05 -0.45 -16.71
C LYS A 36 2.20 0.85 -15.94
N LYS A 37 1.54 1.90 -16.40
CA LYS A 37 1.64 3.21 -15.77
C LYS A 37 1.12 3.17 -14.33
N ILE A 38 -0.03 2.54 -14.12
CA ILE A 38 -0.63 2.42 -12.81
C ILE A 38 0.27 1.60 -11.87
N THR A 39 0.79 0.50 -12.37
CA THR A 39 1.64 -0.37 -11.56
C THR A 39 2.94 0.34 -11.19
N ASP A 40 3.56 1.02 -12.15
CA ASP A 40 4.79 1.75 -11.89
C ASP A 40 4.56 2.85 -10.86
N GLN A 41 3.43 3.55 -10.95
CA GLN A 41 3.10 4.60 -9.99
C GLN A 41 2.94 4.03 -8.59
N LEU A 42 2.21 2.92 -8.46
CA LEU A 42 2.03 2.27 -7.17
C LEU A 42 3.36 1.85 -6.56
N LEU A 43 4.19 1.20 -7.34
CA LEU A 43 5.46 0.70 -6.83
C LEU A 43 6.42 1.84 -6.49
N ASN A 44 6.41 2.90 -7.27
CA ASN A 44 7.24 4.07 -6.97
C ASN A 44 6.80 4.73 -5.67
N ASP A 45 5.48 4.86 -5.47
CA ASP A 45 4.98 5.47 -4.24
C ASP A 45 5.32 4.63 -3.03
N ILE A 46 5.21 3.30 -3.17
CA ILE A 46 5.59 2.40 -2.08
C ILE A 46 7.08 2.51 -1.79
N GLU A 47 7.88 2.61 -2.82
CA GLU A 47 9.33 2.64 -2.63
C GLU A 47 9.79 3.89 -1.90
N MET A 48 9.07 4.98 -2.00
CA MET A 48 9.40 6.18 -1.24
C MET A 48 9.35 5.94 0.26
N LEU A 49 8.60 4.94 0.70
CA LEU A 49 8.54 4.62 2.13
C LEU A 49 9.86 4.08 2.67
N ALA A 50 10.76 3.67 1.81
CA ALA A 50 12.07 3.21 2.25
C ALA A 50 12.88 4.36 2.87
N THR A 51 12.68 5.58 2.38
CA THR A 51 13.38 6.75 2.92
C THR A 51 12.49 7.60 3.80
N GLN A 52 11.16 7.49 3.65
CA GLN A 52 10.22 8.27 4.44
C GLN A 52 9.10 7.39 4.95
N PRO A 53 9.42 6.46 5.88
CA PRO A 53 8.44 5.44 6.27
C PRO A 53 7.22 6.00 7.00
N PHE A 54 7.33 7.19 7.59
CA PHE A 54 6.21 7.74 8.36
C PHE A 54 5.50 8.88 7.62
N MET A 55 5.68 8.99 6.30
CA MET A 55 5.03 10.06 5.57
C MET A 55 3.54 9.83 5.38
N GLY A 56 3.05 8.62 5.60
CA GLY A 56 1.64 8.33 5.45
C GLY A 56 0.81 8.91 6.58
N MET A 57 -0.51 8.90 6.37
CA MET A 57 -1.44 9.41 7.36
C MET A 57 -1.90 8.27 8.26
N GLU A 58 -2.11 8.60 9.53
CA GLU A 58 -2.68 7.63 10.45
C GLU A 58 -4.10 7.33 10.04
N CYS A 59 -4.47 6.06 10.13
CA CYS A 59 -5.82 5.65 9.80
C CYS A 59 -6.75 5.98 10.95
N GLN A 60 -7.91 6.56 10.61
CA GLN A 60 -8.85 7.01 11.62
C GLN A 60 -9.83 5.93 12.04
N GLU A 61 -9.98 4.90 11.24
CA GLU A 61 -10.85 3.79 11.58
C GLU A 61 -10.33 3.11 12.84
N TYR A 62 -11.20 2.85 13.80
CA TYR A 62 -10.79 2.35 15.11
C TYR A 62 -9.91 1.11 15.02
N MET A 63 -10.32 0.15 14.19
CA MET A 63 -9.57 -1.10 14.09
C MET A 63 -8.17 -0.87 13.51
N LEU A 64 -8.05 0.04 12.57
CA LEU A 64 -6.77 0.31 11.92
C LEU A 64 -5.89 1.17 12.82
N MET A 65 -6.49 2.09 13.54
CA MET A 65 -5.77 2.97 14.44
C MET A 65 -5.16 2.17 15.58
N SER A 66 -5.90 1.22 16.12
CA SER A 66 -5.42 0.43 17.25
C SER A 66 -4.26 -0.48 16.87
N GLU A 67 -4.11 -0.80 15.58
CA GLU A 67 -2.99 -1.59 15.08
C GLU A 67 -1.89 -0.72 14.50
N HIS A 68 -2.01 0.60 14.61
CA HIS A 68 -0.99 1.54 14.15
C HIS A 68 -0.79 1.52 12.64
N TYR A 69 -1.88 1.34 11.88
CA TYR A 69 -1.79 1.39 10.43
C TYR A 69 -1.62 2.82 9.94
N LEU A 70 -0.81 2.94 8.92
CA LEU A 70 -0.65 4.18 8.15
C LEU A 70 -1.12 3.91 6.73
N ARG A 71 -1.41 4.98 6.00
CA ARG A 71 -1.78 4.83 4.60
C ARG A 71 -1.19 5.95 3.77
N ILE A 72 -0.86 5.61 2.54
CA ILE A 72 -0.53 6.62 1.53
C ILE A 72 -1.55 6.49 0.40
N VAL A 73 -1.69 7.56 -0.36
CA VAL A 73 -2.60 7.61 -1.48
C VAL A 73 -1.78 7.55 -2.76
N SER A 74 -2.17 6.67 -3.68
CA SER A 74 -1.55 6.56 -4.98
C SER A 74 -2.68 6.55 -6.00
N GLY A 75 -2.98 7.71 -6.61
CA GLY A 75 -4.14 7.85 -7.47
C GLY A 75 -5.41 7.63 -6.68
N VAL A 76 -6.24 6.67 -7.12
CA VAL A 76 -7.46 6.32 -6.40
C VAL A 76 -7.23 5.21 -5.38
N TYR A 77 -6.01 4.70 -5.29
CA TYR A 77 -5.71 3.57 -4.44
C TYR A 77 -5.13 4.02 -3.12
N LEU A 78 -5.47 3.29 -2.07
CA LEU A 78 -4.90 3.47 -0.74
C LEU A 78 -3.99 2.29 -0.47
N CYS A 79 -2.80 2.60 0.06
CA CYS A 79 -1.83 1.59 0.41
C CYS A 79 -1.70 1.60 1.92
N PHE A 80 -2.13 0.53 2.57
CA PHE A 80 -2.10 0.41 4.03
C PHE A 80 -0.84 -0.33 4.46
N TYR A 81 -0.13 0.26 5.42
CA TYR A 81 1.13 -0.33 5.84
C TYR A 81 1.38 -0.08 7.32
N ARG A 82 2.35 -0.81 7.87
CA ARG A 82 2.82 -0.62 9.23
C ARG A 82 4.34 -0.60 9.21
N VAL A 83 4.91 0.17 10.12
CA VAL A 83 6.37 0.20 10.27
C VAL A 83 6.71 -0.51 11.57
N ILE A 84 7.48 -1.59 11.47
CA ILE A 84 7.88 -2.36 12.62
C ILE A 84 9.39 -2.53 12.54
N GLY A 85 10.10 -1.99 13.52
CA GLY A 85 11.55 -1.99 13.47
C GLY A 85 12.04 -1.17 12.29
N ASN A 86 12.85 -1.77 11.44
CA ASN A 86 13.36 -1.09 10.26
C ASN A 86 12.67 -1.57 8.97
N THR A 87 11.49 -2.17 9.10
CA THR A 87 10.77 -2.74 7.96
C THR A 87 9.41 -2.09 7.81
N VAL A 88 9.06 -1.76 6.57
CA VAL A 88 7.75 -1.26 6.20
C VAL A 88 7.00 -2.44 5.60
N TYR A 89 5.93 -2.87 6.27
CA TYR A 89 5.12 -3.99 5.80
C TYR A 89 3.91 -3.45 5.08
N ILE A 90 3.78 -3.76 3.80
CA ILE A 90 2.64 -3.34 2.99
C ILE A 90 1.60 -4.44 3.06
N TYR A 91 0.44 -4.13 3.63
CA TYR A 91 -0.58 -5.16 3.87
C TYR A 91 -1.67 -5.19 2.83
N HIS A 92 -2.16 -4.04 2.40
CA HIS A 92 -3.28 -3.99 1.46
C HIS A 92 -3.18 -2.79 0.55
N ILE A 93 -3.60 -2.98 -0.69
CA ILE A 93 -3.74 -1.91 -1.67
C ILE A 93 -5.15 -2.02 -2.22
N VAL A 94 -5.96 -1.00 -1.96
CA VAL A 94 -7.38 -1.05 -2.27
C VAL A 94 -7.82 0.24 -2.94
N ASP A 95 -8.91 0.15 -3.68
CA ASP A 95 -9.54 1.35 -4.24
C ASP A 95 -10.22 2.06 -3.07
N GLY A 96 -9.83 3.31 -2.84
CA GLY A 96 -10.31 4.07 -1.68
C GLY A 96 -11.80 4.35 -1.72
N ARG A 97 -12.47 4.08 -2.84
CA ARG A 97 -13.92 4.29 -2.97
C ARG A 97 -14.72 3.06 -2.56
N THR A 98 -14.05 1.96 -2.21
CA THR A 98 -14.74 0.73 -1.83
C THR A 98 -14.81 0.60 -0.32
N ASN A 99 -15.62 -0.35 0.14
CA ASN A 99 -15.71 -0.63 1.57
C ASN A 99 -14.57 -1.57 1.96
N TYR A 100 -13.40 -0.99 2.17
CA TYR A 100 -12.18 -1.76 2.39
C TYR A 100 -11.99 -2.18 3.85
N THR A 101 -12.72 -1.59 4.78
CA THR A 101 -12.48 -1.88 6.19
C THR A 101 -12.73 -3.34 6.54
N ARG A 102 -13.57 -4.02 5.75
CA ARG A 102 -13.84 -5.45 5.99
C ARG A 102 -12.59 -6.31 5.84
N LEU A 103 -11.57 -5.83 5.12
CA LEU A 103 -10.35 -6.59 4.94
C LEU A 103 -9.53 -6.69 6.23
N PHE A 104 -9.83 -5.82 7.18
CA PHE A 104 -9.08 -5.76 8.42
C PHE A 104 -9.83 -6.36 9.60
N LYS A 105 -11.04 -6.92 9.36
CA LYS A 105 -11.79 -7.52 10.45
C LYS A 105 -11.16 -8.84 10.82
N LYS A 106 -11.06 -9.08 12.13
CA LYS A 106 -10.53 -10.35 12.58
C LYS A 106 -11.59 -11.41 12.44
N LYS A 107 -11.17 -12.60 12.06
CA LYS A 107 -12.09 -13.71 12.00
C LYS A 107 -12.38 -14.19 13.40
N ARG A 108 -13.54 -14.71 13.59
CA ARG A 108 -13.92 -15.26 14.86
C ARG A 108 -13.92 -16.76 14.81
#